data_f2c6fd84ad00c88fe693f13f059e6b62
#
_entry.id   f2c6fd84ad00c88fe693f13f059e6b62
#
_cell.length_a   1.000
_cell.length_b   1.000
_cell.length_c   1.000
_cell.angle_alpha   90.00
_cell.angle_beta   90.00
_cell.angle_gamma   90.00
#
_symmetry.space_group_name_H-M   'P 1'
#
loop_
_entity.id
_entity.type
_entity.pdbx_description
1 polymer ?
#
loop_
_entity_poly.entity_id
_entity_poly.type
_entity_poly.pdbx_seq_one_letter_code
_entity_poly.pdbx_strand_id
1 'polypeptide(L)'
;MISGSKIYEEFPRDYNKPVVVSGFEPVDVMQSLSMIVKQFKEKRADLEIEYKRLVSYEGNLKAQELINKYFKKVPFKFRGIGEVHNSGYELKGEYNNYNAKIVYKEILPTREVKDNKACKCPDILKGVAKPHDCKIFGNLCTPTNPIGSCMVSSEGACSAYYKYGNLL
;
A
#
# COMPACT_ATOMS: atom_id res chain seq x y z
N MET A 1 12.09 5.09 2.00
CA MET A 1 13.29 5.59 1.27
C MET A 1 12.98 6.87 0.48
N ILE A 2 12.12 6.86 -0.54
CA ILE A 2 11.88 8.07 -1.38
C ILE A 2 11.20 9.19 -0.60
N SER A 3 10.05 8.93 -0.01
CA SER A 3 9.24 9.92 0.69
C SER A 3 9.71 10.27 2.11
N GLY A 4 10.62 9.49 2.68
CA GLY A 4 11.02 9.64 4.07
C GLY A 4 9.95 9.18 5.07
N SER A 5 10.23 9.36 6.36
CA SER A 5 9.28 9.04 7.43
C SER A 5 8.31 10.18 7.76
N LYS A 6 8.65 11.41 7.39
CA LYS A 6 7.85 12.63 7.64
C LYS A 6 6.38 12.49 7.25
N ILE A 7 6.07 11.76 6.18
CA ILE A 7 4.70 11.56 5.71
C ILE A 7 3.80 10.82 6.70
N TYR A 8 4.37 10.20 7.73
CA TYR A 8 3.63 9.45 8.75
C TYR A 8 3.45 10.22 10.06
N GLU A 9 3.90 11.48 10.14
CA GLU A 9 3.80 12.29 11.37
C GLU A 9 2.36 12.56 11.82
N GLU A 10 1.41 12.57 10.90
CA GLU A 10 0.00 12.79 11.22
C GLU A 10 -0.56 11.70 12.15
N PHE A 11 -0.04 10.46 12.07
CA PHE A 11 -0.58 9.36 12.88
C PHE A 11 -0.31 9.55 14.39
N PRO A 12 0.92 9.80 14.84
CA PRO A 12 1.14 10.09 16.25
C PRO A 12 0.51 11.42 16.68
N ARG A 13 0.58 12.46 15.84
CA ARG A 13 0.09 13.79 16.19
C ARG A 13 -1.43 13.84 16.29
N ASP A 14 -2.15 13.33 15.29
CA ASP A 14 -3.59 13.54 15.14
C ASP A 14 -4.41 12.37 15.67
N TYR A 15 -3.84 11.17 15.66
CA TYR A 15 -4.53 9.92 16.07
C TYR A 15 -3.97 9.30 17.34
N ASN A 16 -2.90 9.87 17.92
CA ASN A 16 -2.22 9.33 19.10
C ASN A 16 -1.85 7.83 18.92
N LYS A 17 -1.32 7.51 17.73
CA LYS A 17 -0.91 6.15 17.36
C LYS A 17 0.60 6.08 17.17
N PRO A 18 1.31 5.17 17.86
CA PRO A 18 2.74 4.98 17.63
C PRO A 18 3.02 4.48 16.23
N VAL A 19 4.08 4.97 15.61
CA VAL A 19 4.52 4.58 14.28
C VAL A 19 5.99 4.22 14.29
N VAL A 20 6.34 3.08 13.71
CA VAL A 20 7.74 2.68 13.48
C VAL A 20 7.93 2.33 12.02
N VAL A 21 8.85 3.00 11.34
CA VAL A 21 9.24 2.70 9.97
C VAL A 21 10.24 1.56 9.98
N SER A 22 9.84 0.41 9.47
CA SER A 22 10.57 -0.85 9.49
C SER A 22 11.21 -1.22 8.16
N GLY A 23 12.28 -2.01 8.22
CA GLY A 23 12.73 -2.82 7.10
C GLY A 23 11.86 -4.08 6.91
N PHE A 24 12.24 -4.91 5.92
CA PHE A 24 11.50 -6.12 5.56
C PHE A 24 12.12 -7.42 6.10
N GLU A 25 13.33 -7.33 6.64
CA GLU A 25 14.00 -8.51 7.18
C GLU A 25 13.36 -8.95 8.50
N PRO A 26 13.35 -10.24 8.83
CA PRO A 26 12.72 -10.72 10.06
C PRO A 26 13.20 -10.00 11.32
N VAL A 27 14.50 -9.67 11.39
CA VAL A 27 15.09 -8.94 12.52
C VAL A 27 14.57 -7.51 12.58
N ASP A 28 14.48 -6.81 11.44
CA ASP A 28 13.94 -5.45 11.36
C ASP A 28 12.49 -5.42 11.86
N VAL A 29 11.68 -6.40 11.41
CA VAL A 29 10.27 -6.52 11.83
C VAL A 29 10.15 -6.77 13.32
N MET A 30 10.93 -7.71 13.87
CA MET A 30 10.91 -8.01 15.31
C MET A 30 11.37 -6.81 16.15
N GLN A 31 12.39 -6.10 15.71
CA GLN A 31 12.86 -4.89 16.37
C GLN A 31 11.81 -3.79 16.34
N SER A 32 11.16 -3.58 15.21
CA SER A 32 10.08 -2.61 15.05
C SER A 32 8.89 -2.93 15.96
N LEU A 33 8.49 -4.20 16.05
CA LEU A 33 7.46 -4.65 17.00
C LEU A 33 7.86 -4.36 18.44
N SER A 34 9.12 -4.63 18.82
CA SER A 34 9.64 -4.30 20.15
C SER A 34 9.56 -2.80 20.45
N MET A 35 9.90 -1.96 19.47
CA MET A 35 9.79 -0.49 19.58
C MET A 35 8.33 -0.04 19.77
N ILE A 36 7.38 -0.61 19.02
CA ILE A 36 5.95 -0.33 19.19
C ILE A 36 5.47 -0.73 20.60
N VAL A 37 5.82 -1.94 21.06
CA VAL A 37 5.45 -2.40 22.41
C VAL A 37 6.05 -1.50 23.50
N LYS A 38 7.27 -1.03 23.31
CA LYS A 38 7.92 -0.07 24.21
C LYS A 38 7.13 1.24 24.29
N GLN A 39 6.72 1.81 23.15
CA GLN A 39 5.90 3.02 23.11
C GLN A 39 4.57 2.83 23.86
N PHE A 40 3.91 1.69 23.70
CA PHE A 40 2.69 1.39 24.47
C PHE A 40 2.92 1.31 25.97
N LYS A 41 4.00 0.66 26.42
CA LYS A 41 4.37 0.59 27.85
C LYS A 41 4.66 1.99 28.44
N GLU A 42 5.30 2.84 27.65
CA GLU A 42 5.64 4.21 28.04
C GLU A 42 4.46 5.20 27.84
N LYS A 43 3.32 4.73 27.34
CA LYS A 43 2.11 5.53 27.06
C LYS A 43 2.40 6.74 26.18
N ARG A 44 3.28 6.60 25.20
CA ARG A 44 3.62 7.61 24.20
C ARG A 44 3.25 7.16 22.79
N ALA A 45 3.15 8.10 21.89
CA ALA A 45 2.91 7.85 20.47
C ALA A 45 3.84 8.76 19.66
N ASP A 46 4.94 8.20 19.22
CA ASP A 46 5.97 8.90 18.44
C ASP A 46 6.19 8.23 17.10
N LEU A 47 6.75 8.99 16.16
CA LEU A 47 7.29 8.47 14.92
C LEU A 47 8.76 8.08 15.12
N GLU A 48 9.05 6.80 15.04
CA GLU A 48 10.42 6.28 15.14
C GLU A 48 10.83 5.59 13.82
N ILE A 49 12.11 5.57 13.53
CA ILE A 49 12.68 4.90 12.37
C ILE A 49 13.58 3.76 12.88
N GLU A 50 13.15 2.52 12.68
CA GLU A 50 14.02 1.36 12.90
C GLU A 50 15.03 1.25 11.76
N TYR A 51 14.56 1.36 10.50
CA TYR A 51 15.36 1.17 9.29
C TYR A 51 16.24 2.38 8.93
N LYS A 52 17.01 2.88 9.91
CA LYS A 52 17.83 4.10 9.79
C LYS A 52 18.92 4.01 8.71
N ARG A 53 19.34 2.78 8.38
CA ARG A 53 20.39 2.56 7.35
C ARG A 53 19.97 2.98 5.94
N LEU A 54 18.65 3.06 5.65
CA LEU A 54 18.14 3.45 4.32
C LEU A 54 17.00 4.47 4.35
N VAL A 55 16.42 4.74 5.51
CA VAL A 55 15.30 5.69 5.64
C VAL A 55 15.75 6.86 6.49
N SER A 56 15.67 8.05 5.90
CA SER A 56 15.80 9.33 6.61
C SER A 56 14.43 9.97 6.82
N TYR A 57 14.38 10.97 7.67
CA TYR A 57 13.17 11.72 7.93
C TYR A 57 12.61 12.40 6.67
N GLU A 58 13.45 13.14 5.93
CA GLU A 58 13.04 13.86 4.71
C GLU A 58 12.98 12.96 3.45
N GLY A 59 13.57 11.77 3.48
CA GLY A 59 13.66 10.88 2.34
C GLY A 59 14.71 11.31 1.30
N ASN A 60 14.57 10.81 0.07
CA ASN A 60 15.46 11.13 -1.04
C ASN A 60 14.96 12.38 -1.77
N LEU A 61 15.52 13.54 -1.44
CA LEU A 61 15.11 14.82 -2.00
C LEU A 61 15.28 14.89 -3.52
N LYS A 62 16.32 14.23 -4.07
CA LYS A 62 16.53 14.19 -5.52
C LYS A 62 15.43 13.41 -6.23
N ALA A 63 15.02 12.28 -5.67
CA ALA A 63 13.91 11.50 -6.22
C ALA A 63 12.59 12.27 -6.13
N GLN A 64 12.35 12.97 -5.03
CA GLN A 64 11.16 13.82 -4.86
C GLN A 64 11.14 14.98 -5.86
N GLU A 65 12.28 15.63 -6.10
CA GLU A 65 12.43 16.66 -7.12
C GLU A 65 12.06 16.14 -8.51
N LEU A 66 12.57 14.95 -8.90
CA LEU A 66 12.26 14.33 -10.18
C LEU A 66 10.78 13.95 -10.30
N ILE A 67 10.19 13.40 -9.24
CA ILE A 67 8.75 13.12 -9.21
C ILE A 67 7.95 14.41 -9.43
N ASN A 68 8.26 15.46 -8.70
CA ASN A 68 7.58 16.74 -8.81
C ASN A 68 7.82 17.43 -10.18
N LYS A 69 8.96 17.20 -10.81
CA LYS A 69 9.27 17.70 -12.15
C LYS A 69 8.38 17.06 -13.21
N TYR A 70 8.28 15.72 -13.21
CA TYR A 70 7.66 14.98 -14.31
C TYR A 70 6.19 14.65 -14.09
N PHE A 71 5.75 14.55 -12.81
CA PHE A 71 4.41 14.07 -12.49
C PHE A 71 3.57 15.13 -11.77
N LYS A 72 2.27 15.00 -11.93
CA LYS A 72 1.24 15.70 -11.16
C LYS A 72 0.40 14.69 -10.39
N LYS A 73 -0.07 15.07 -9.20
CA LYS A 73 -1.03 14.26 -8.43
C LYS A 73 -2.41 14.36 -9.08
N VAL A 74 -3.09 13.24 -9.14
CA VAL A 74 -4.45 13.11 -9.67
C VAL A 74 -5.29 12.19 -8.79
N PRO A 75 -6.64 12.29 -8.82
CA PRO A 75 -7.49 11.26 -8.24
C PRO A 75 -7.23 9.92 -8.93
N PHE A 76 -7.25 8.84 -8.16
CA PHE A 76 -7.05 7.51 -8.71
C PHE A 76 -8.11 6.54 -8.19
N LYS A 77 -8.69 5.75 -9.12
CA LYS A 77 -9.72 4.75 -8.80
C LYS A 77 -9.05 3.43 -8.46
N PHE A 78 -9.04 3.10 -7.17
CA PHE A 78 -8.55 1.81 -6.68
C PHE A 78 -9.64 0.76 -6.77
N ARG A 79 -9.28 -0.41 -7.26
CA ARG A 79 -10.20 -1.52 -7.37
C ARG A 79 -10.77 -1.91 -5.99
N GLY A 80 -12.08 -1.88 -5.86
CA GLY A 80 -12.82 -2.22 -4.65
C GLY A 80 -12.86 -1.11 -3.57
N ILE A 81 -11.94 -0.13 -3.60
CA ILE A 81 -11.93 0.98 -2.62
C ILE A 81 -12.68 2.20 -3.17
N GLY A 82 -12.65 2.37 -4.50
CA GLY A 82 -13.21 3.53 -5.17
C GLY A 82 -12.17 4.60 -5.49
N GLU A 83 -12.62 5.79 -5.81
CA GLU A 83 -11.75 6.91 -6.15
C GLU A 83 -11.23 7.58 -4.86
N VAL A 84 -9.91 7.78 -4.82
CA VAL A 84 -9.22 8.47 -3.73
C VAL A 84 -8.54 9.71 -4.30
N HIS A 85 -8.81 10.85 -3.70
CA HIS A 85 -8.29 12.14 -4.14
C HIS A 85 -6.76 12.22 -3.95
N ASN A 86 -6.04 12.82 -4.92
CA ASN A 86 -4.57 13.01 -4.87
C ASN A 86 -3.75 11.73 -4.60
N SER A 87 -4.25 10.56 -5.00
CA SER A 87 -3.65 9.25 -4.69
C SER A 87 -2.93 8.59 -5.86
N GLY A 88 -3.01 9.17 -7.04
CA GLY A 88 -2.31 8.72 -8.24
C GLY A 88 -1.34 9.75 -8.78
N TYR A 89 -0.50 9.32 -9.72
CA TYR A 89 0.39 10.18 -10.47
C TYR A 89 0.16 10.03 -11.96
N GLU A 90 0.15 11.16 -12.68
CA GLU A 90 0.17 11.22 -14.12
C GLU A 90 1.32 12.09 -14.59
N LEU A 91 1.85 11.79 -15.80
CA LEU A 91 2.82 12.68 -16.44
C LEU A 91 2.19 14.04 -16.69
N LYS A 92 2.95 15.10 -16.49
CA LYS A 92 2.52 16.45 -16.88
C LYS A 92 2.37 16.53 -18.40
N GLY A 93 1.50 17.42 -18.88
CA GLY A 93 1.13 17.51 -20.30
C GLY A 93 2.30 17.70 -21.26
N GLU A 94 3.35 18.39 -20.84
CA GLU A 94 4.60 18.56 -21.61
C GLU A 94 5.32 17.24 -21.92
N TYR A 95 5.01 16.17 -21.17
CA TYR A 95 5.58 14.83 -21.35
C TYR A 95 4.59 13.83 -21.98
N ASN A 96 3.49 14.30 -22.59
CA ASN A 96 2.46 13.44 -23.17
C ASN A 96 3.00 12.46 -24.23
N ASN A 97 4.05 12.83 -24.94
CA ASN A 97 4.70 11.95 -25.93
C ASN A 97 5.34 10.68 -25.29
N TYR A 98 5.56 10.68 -23.97
CA TYR A 98 6.06 9.54 -23.20
C TYR A 98 4.94 8.85 -22.41
N ASN A 99 3.70 9.34 -22.50
CA ASN A 99 2.58 8.75 -21.80
C ASN A 99 2.00 7.58 -22.61
N ALA A 100 2.27 6.36 -22.15
CA ALA A 100 1.82 5.14 -22.80
C ALA A 100 0.28 5.09 -23.01
N LYS A 101 -0.50 5.67 -22.10
CA LYS A 101 -1.96 5.76 -22.23
C LYS A 101 -2.39 6.63 -23.42
N ILE A 102 -1.58 7.61 -23.80
CA ILE A 102 -1.83 8.50 -24.93
C ILE A 102 -1.26 7.89 -26.20
N VAL A 103 0.01 7.48 -26.16
CA VAL A 103 0.74 6.94 -27.33
C VAL A 103 0.10 5.66 -27.87
N TYR A 104 -0.37 4.80 -26.96
CA TYR A 104 -0.96 3.49 -27.32
C TYR A 104 -2.47 3.43 -27.14
N LYS A 105 -3.15 4.57 -27.14
CA LYS A 105 -4.60 4.67 -26.89
C LYS A 105 -5.42 3.70 -27.75
N GLU A 106 -5.05 3.53 -29.03
CA GLU A 106 -5.79 2.70 -29.98
C GLU A 106 -5.69 1.19 -29.69
N ILE A 107 -4.63 0.75 -29.01
CA ILE A 107 -4.40 -0.67 -28.72
C ILE A 107 -4.64 -1.05 -27.25
N LEU A 108 -4.80 -0.06 -26.38
CA LEU A 108 -5.10 -0.32 -24.98
C LEU A 108 -6.55 -0.80 -24.81
N PRO A 109 -6.79 -1.84 -24.00
CA PRO A 109 -8.15 -2.33 -23.79
C PRO A 109 -9.00 -1.27 -23.07
N THR A 110 -10.17 -1.00 -23.61
CA THR A 110 -11.16 -0.05 -23.05
C THR A 110 -12.13 -0.71 -22.08
N ARG A 111 -12.01 -2.05 -21.90
CA ARG A 111 -12.94 -2.81 -21.08
C ARG A 111 -12.84 -2.42 -19.61
N GLU A 112 -13.94 -1.92 -19.05
CA GLU A 112 -14.05 -1.73 -17.60
C GLU A 112 -14.24 -3.08 -16.90
N VAL A 113 -13.35 -3.41 -15.97
CA VAL A 113 -13.46 -4.61 -15.16
C VAL A 113 -14.29 -4.29 -13.93
N LYS A 114 -15.48 -4.90 -13.84
CA LYS A 114 -16.35 -4.77 -12.66
C LYS A 114 -15.81 -5.60 -11.50
N ASP A 115 -15.90 -5.04 -10.31
CA ASP A 115 -15.56 -5.76 -9.08
C ASP A 115 -16.56 -6.88 -8.80
N ASN A 116 -16.06 -8.02 -8.33
CA ASN A 116 -16.93 -9.10 -7.89
C ASN A 116 -17.55 -8.75 -6.52
N LYS A 117 -18.87 -8.65 -6.48
CA LYS A 117 -19.62 -8.26 -5.28
C LYS A 117 -19.42 -9.21 -4.08
N ALA A 118 -19.03 -10.45 -4.30
CA ALA A 118 -18.74 -11.41 -3.24
C ALA A 118 -17.33 -11.24 -2.65
N CYS A 119 -16.47 -10.44 -3.29
CA CYS A 119 -15.09 -10.22 -2.85
C CYS A 119 -15.03 -9.16 -1.76
N LYS A 120 -14.45 -9.51 -0.59
CA LYS A 120 -14.23 -8.59 0.54
C LYS A 120 -12.84 -7.95 0.56
N CYS A 121 -12.12 -7.96 -0.57
CA CYS A 121 -10.77 -7.37 -0.65
C CYS A 121 -10.70 -5.95 -0.09
N PRO A 122 -11.65 -5.03 -0.35
CA PRO A 122 -11.64 -3.68 0.22
C PRO A 122 -11.64 -3.65 1.75
N ASP A 123 -12.48 -4.49 2.36
CA ASP A 123 -12.62 -4.57 3.82
C ASP A 123 -11.38 -5.21 4.46
N ILE A 124 -10.81 -6.21 3.77
CA ILE A 124 -9.58 -6.88 4.20
C ILE A 124 -8.39 -5.91 4.16
N LEU A 125 -8.28 -5.10 3.09
CA LEU A 125 -7.23 -4.08 2.96
C LEU A 125 -7.35 -2.97 4.02
N LYS A 126 -8.57 -2.67 4.47
CA LYS A 126 -8.83 -1.73 5.56
C LYS A 126 -8.65 -2.35 6.96
N GLY A 127 -8.40 -3.65 7.04
CA GLY A 127 -8.26 -4.37 8.31
C GLY A 127 -9.56 -4.60 9.08
N VAL A 128 -10.73 -4.35 8.46
CA VAL A 128 -12.06 -4.54 9.09
C VAL A 128 -12.66 -5.92 8.83
N ALA A 129 -12.03 -6.73 7.96
CA ALA A 129 -12.37 -8.13 7.73
C ALA A 129 -11.10 -8.97 7.57
N LYS A 130 -11.22 -10.27 7.82
CA LYS A 130 -10.15 -11.26 7.57
C LYS A 130 -10.41 -12.00 6.25
N PRO A 131 -9.40 -12.61 5.62
CA PRO A 131 -9.58 -13.40 4.39
C PRO A 131 -10.65 -14.49 4.49
N HIS A 132 -10.77 -15.16 5.63
CA HIS A 132 -11.79 -16.20 5.86
C HIS A 132 -13.23 -15.66 5.90
N ASP A 133 -13.44 -14.37 6.15
CA ASP A 133 -14.78 -13.77 6.10
C ASP A 133 -15.27 -13.61 4.66
N CYS A 134 -14.40 -13.79 3.67
CA CYS A 134 -14.73 -13.69 2.26
C CYS A 134 -15.25 -15.03 1.71
N LYS A 135 -16.50 -15.07 1.27
CA LYS A 135 -17.17 -16.28 0.79
C LYS A 135 -16.49 -16.99 -0.37
N ILE A 136 -15.67 -16.29 -1.15
CA ILE A 136 -14.97 -16.84 -2.31
C ILE A 136 -13.50 -17.17 -2.01
N PHE A 137 -13.02 -16.87 -0.80
CA PHE A 137 -11.63 -17.13 -0.40
C PHE A 137 -11.34 -18.63 -0.33
N GLY A 138 -10.22 -19.05 -0.92
CA GLY A 138 -9.75 -20.43 -0.90
C GLY A 138 -10.53 -21.40 -1.81
N ASN A 139 -11.63 -20.95 -2.36
CA ASN A 139 -12.54 -21.71 -3.24
C ASN A 139 -12.44 -21.20 -4.68
N LEU A 140 -13.24 -20.16 -5.01
CA LEU A 140 -13.23 -19.52 -6.32
C LEU A 140 -12.05 -18.57 -6.49
N CYS A 141 -11.60 -17.95 -5.39
CA CYS A 141 -10.49 -17.00 -5.38
C CYS A 141 -9.25 -17.66 -4.74
N THR A 142 -8.31 -18.05 -5.57
CA THR A 142 -7.04 -18.69 -5.21
C THR A 142 -5.88 -17.99 -5.89
N PRO A 143 -4.61 -18.22 -5.48
CA PRO A 143 -3.45 -17.64 -6.18
C PRO A 143 -3.37 -18.01 -7.67
N THR A 144 -3.93 -19.15 -8.08
CA THR A 144 -3.98 -19.58 -9.49
C THR A 144 -5.20 -19.03 -10.24
N ASN A 145 -6.23 -18.57 -9.52
CA ASN A 145 -7.43 -17.94 -10.07
C ASN A 145 -7.82 -16.69 -9.24
N PRO A 146 -7.01 -15.61 -9.27
CA PRO A 146 -7.24 -14.46 -8.42
C PRO A 146 -8.44 -13.64 -8.90
N ILE A 147 -9.43 -13.43 -8.02
CA ILE A 147 -10.60 -12.58 -8.29
C ILE A 147 -10.41 -11.19 -7.68
N GLY A 148 -9.97 -11.13 -6.42
CA GLY A 148 -9.67 -9.88 -5.73
C GLY A 148 -8.21 -9.48 -5.89
N SER A 149 -7.91 -8.16 -5.89
CA SER A 149 -6.55 -7.63 -6.03
C SER A 149 -5.57 -8.15 -4.96
N CYS A 150 -6.04 -8.39 -3.74
CA CYS A 150 -5.20 -8.93 -2.65
C CYS A 150 -4.86 -10.42 -2.79
N MET A 151 -5.34 -11.11 -3.84
CA MET A 151 -4.96 -12.49 -4.17
C MET A 151 -3.97 -12.57 -5.36
N VAL A 152 -3.84 -11.49 -6.15
CA VAL A 152 -3.02 -11.46 -7.37
C VAL A 152 -1.53 -11.57 -7.07
N SER A 153 -1.05 -10.83 -6.08
CA SER A 153 0.36 -10.81 -5.67
C SER A 153 0.60 -11.74 -4.48
N SER A 154 1.78 -12.35 -4.42
CA SER A 154 2.22 -13.12 -3.26
C SER A 154 2.31 -12.30 -1.96
N GLU A 155 2.46 -10.99 -2.09
CA GLU A 155 2.49 -10.03 -0.98
C GLU A 155 1.10 -9.55 -0.57
N GLY A 156 0.08 -9.87 -1.36
CA GLY A 156 -1.29 -9.48 -1.05
C GLY A 156 -1.84 -10.22 0.17
N ALA A 157 -2.62 -9.54 1.00
CA ALA A 157 -3.12 -10.07 2.27
C ALA A 157 -3.82 -11.44 2.11
N CYS A 158 -4.69 -11.61 1.12
CA CYS A 158 -5.36 -12.89 0.88
C CYS A 158 -4.37 -13.97 0.41
N SER A 159 -3.44 -13.64 -0.48
CA SER A 159 -2.45 -14.61 -1.00
C SER A 159 -1.52 -15.09 0.12
N ALA A 160 -1.03 -14.18 0.94
CA ALA A 160 -0.20 -14.52 2.10
C ALA A 160 -0.97 -15.40 3.10
N TYR A 161 -2.22 -15.04 3.39
CA TYR A 161 -3.07 -15.81 4.30
C TYR A 161 -3.43 -17.19 3.74
N TYR A 162 -3.64 -17.31 2.43
CA TYR A 162 -3.87 -18.60 1.77
C TYR A 162 -2.68 -19.54 1.90
N LYS A 163 -1.45 -19.00 1.77
CA LYS A 163 -0.22 -19.79 1.85
C LYS A 163 0.20 -20.15 3.27
N TYR A 164 0.01 -19.23 4.20
CA TYR A 164 0.62 -19.31 5.53
C TYR A 164 -0.39 -19.27 6.67
N GLY A 165 -1.67 -18.98 6.42
CA GLY A 165 -2.68 -18.80 7.46
C GLY A 165 -3.01 -20.04 8.29
N ASN A 166 -2.66 -21.23 7.80
CA ASN A 166 -2.80 -22.49 8.55
C ASN A 166 -1.65 -22.74 9.55
N LEU A 167 -0.65 -21.83 9.58
CA LEU A 167 0.46 -21.88 10.53
C LEU A 167 0.17 -21.10 11.84
N LEU A 168 -0.97 -20.41 11.88
CA LEU A 168 -1.46 -19.64 13.02
C LEU A 168 -2.70 -20.28 13.61
#